data_a5c0d05586727161f597287512d095c0
#
_entry.id   a5c0d05586727161f597287512d095c0
#
_cell.length_a   1.000
_cell.length_b   1.000
_cell.length_c   1.000
_cell.angle_alpha   90.00
_cell.angle_beta   90.00
_cell.angle_gamma   90.00
#
_symmetry.space_group_name_H-M   'P 1'
#
loop_
_entity.id
_entity.type
_entity.pdbx_description
1 polymer ?
#
loop_
_entity_poly.entity_id
_entity_poly.type
_entity_poly.pdbx_seq_one_letter_code
_entity_poly.pdbx_strand_id
1 'polypeptide(L)'
;MSLITQSWSPASVSALAALCGSIVGALGSSVSAWIAQRHQNQRDLIAKKVFHREQLYSDFISETARAYADAVQHTFHDPGRLIGSYALLSRMRLSSSMNVVESAQRVLDTIIATYSKPNLTPEEFHALVSERPDPLRDFSSICRRELESLWNRL
;
A
#
# COMPACT_ATOMS: atom_id res chain seq x y z
N MET A 1 72.73 25.57 -22.75
CA MET A 1 71.58 24.70 -22.34
C MET A 1 70.89 25.43 -21.21
N SER A 2 69.95 26.32 -21.56
CA SER A 2 69.26 27.20 -20.60
C SER A 2 68.00 26.52 -20.11
N LEU A 3 68.01 26.09 -18.87
CA LEU A 3 66.80 25.58 -18.17
C LEU A 3 65.84 26.75 -17.91
N ILE A 4 64.78 26.81 -18.63
CA ILE A 4 63.66 27.73 -18.39
C ILE A 4 63.03 27.35 -17.08
N THR A 5 63.40 27.94 -15.97
CA THR A 5 62.70 27.93 -14.74
C THR A 5 61.46 28.82 -14.89
N GLN A 6 60.37 28.26 -15.36
CA GLN A 6 59.07 28.92 -15.42
C GLN A 6 58.59 29.18 -14.00
N SER A 7 58.80 30.36 -13.46
CA SER A 7 58.30 30.78 -12.16
C SER A 7 56.83 30.99 -12.26
N TRP A 8 56.05 30.01 -11.70
CA TRP A 8 54.61 30.13 -11.57
C TRP A 8 54.30 31.34 -10.67
N SER A 9 53.55 32.29 -11.18
CA SER A 9 53.15 33.44 -10.38
C SER A 9 52.21 32.98 -9.25
N PRO A 10 52.29 33.58 -8.06
CA PRO A 10 51.39 33.23 -6.94
C PRO A 10 49.91 33.28 -7.31
N ALA A 11 49.58 34.17 -8.25
CA ALA A 11 48.20 34.32 -8.76
C ALA A 11 47.74 33.12 -9.59
N SER A 12 48.60 32.47 -10.36
CA SER A 12 48.25 31.29 -11.15
C SER A 12 48.05 30.04 -10.27
N VAL A 13 48.81 29.92 -9.19
CA VAL A 13 48.66 28.82 -8.21
C VAL A 13 47.35 28.95 -7.44
N SER A 14 47.01 30.17 -7.01
CA SER A 14 45.71 30.37 -6.30
C SER A 14 44.48 30.16 -7.20
N ALA A 15 44.57 30.54 -8.47
CA ALA A 15 43.49 30.30 -9.44
C ALA A 15 43.28 28.80 -9.72
N LEU A 16 44.37 28.04 -9.86
CA LEU A 16 44.31 26.59 -10.02
C LEU A 16 43.75 25.90 -8.76
N ALA A 17 44.16 26.32 -7.57
CA ALA A 17 43.61 25.75 -6.33
C ALA A 17 42.11 26.04 -6.16
N ALA A 18 41.64 27.24 -6.53
CA ALA A 18 40.23 27.59 -6.51
C ALA A 18 39.42 26.77 -7.52
N LEU A 19 39.92 26.56 -8.72
CA LEU A 19 39.32 25.72 -9.75
C LEU A 19 39.20 24.25 -9.29
N CYS A 20 40.28 23.67 -8.76
CA CYS A 20 40.25 22.30 -8.23
C CYS A 20 39.29 22.18 -7.05
N GLY A 21 39.27 23.15 -6.14
CA GLY A 21 38.33 23.16 -5.00
C GLY A 21 36.86 23.22 -5.42
N SER A 22 36.55 24.03 -6.44
CA SER A 22 35.18 24.13 -6.96
C SER A 22 34.69 22.85 -7.66
N ILE A 23 35.55 22.16 -8.39
CA ILE A 23 35.25 20.89 -9.06
C ILE A 23 35.00 19.80 -8.00
N VAL A 24 35.86 19.68 -6.99
CA VAL A 24 35.68 18.68 -5.92
C VAL A 24 34.41 18.97 -5.11
N GLY A 25 34.12 20.23 -4.82
CA GLY A 25 32.91 20.65 -4.12
C GLY A 25 31.63 20.33 -4.93
N ALA A 26 31.65 20.61 -6.23
CA ALA A 26 30.51 20.30 -7.10
C ALA A 26 30.25 18.79 -7.26
N LEU A 27 31.32 18.00 -7.38
CA LEU A 27 31.19 16.53 -7.44
C LEU A 27 30.67 15.94 -6.12
N GLY A 28 31.18 16.41 -4.97
CA GLY A 28 30.75 15.97 -3.64
C GLY A 28 29.27 16.28 -3.39
N SER A 29 28.80 17.47 -3.75
CA SER A 29 27.42 17.87 -3.61
C SER A 29 26.48 17.06 -4.50
N SER A 30 26.89 16.77 -5.74
CA SER A 30 26.10 15.99 -6.69
C SER A 30 25.93 14.54 -6.25
N VAL A 31 26.97 13.91 -5.72
CA VAL A 31 26.91 12.52 -5.20
C VAL A 31 26.02 12.46 -3.96
N SER A 32 26.13 13.41 -3.04
CA SER A 32 25.30 13.48 -1.84
C SER A 32 23.82 13.67 -2.19
N ALA A 33 23.52 14.56 -3.15
CA ALA A 33 22.16 14.78 -3.63
C ALA A 33 21.59 13.52 -4.31
N TRP A 34 22.39 12.82 -5.11
CA TRP A 34 21.96 11.58 -5.79
C TRP A 34 21.65 10.46 -4.81
N ILE A 35 22.46 10.26 -3.77
CA ILE A 35 22.22 9.27 -2.71
C ILE A 35 20.94 9.61 -1.94
N ALA A 36 20.77 10.87 -1.52
CA ALA A 36 19.58 11.33 -0.81
C ALA A 36 18.31 11.12 -1.65
N GLN A 37 18.34 11.46 -2.92
CA GLN A 37 17.21 11.30 -3.83
C GLN A 37 16.84 9.84 -4.08
N ARG A 38 17.83 8.95 -4.13
CA ARG A 38 17.60 7.50 -4.29
C ARG A 38 16.88 6.90 -3.08
N HIS A 39 17.25 7.29 -1.87
CA HIS A 39 16.57 6.87 -0.63
C HIS A 39 15.16 7.44 -0.55
N GLN A 40 14.97 8.69 -0.94
CA GLN A 40 13.65 9.32 -0.94
C GLN A 40 12.70 8.64 -1.92
N ASN A 41 13.16 8.34 -3.14
CA ASN A 41 12.35 7.63 -4.15
C ASN A 41 11.90 6.24 -3.69
N GLN A 42 12.74 5.51 -2.94
CA GLN A 42 12.35 4.20 -2.42
C GLN A 42 11.25 4.30 -1.37
N ARG A 43 11.35 5.28 -0.45
CA ARG A 43 10.32 5.55 0.56
C ARG A 43 9.00 5.96 -0.07
N ASP A 44 9.03 6.82 -1.07
CA ASP A 44 7.85 7.28 -1.80
C ASP A 44 7.15 6.13 -2.53
N LEU A 45 7.91 5.21 -3.12
CA LEU A 45 7.34 4.03 -3.79
C LEU A 45 6.65 3.08 -2.81
N ILE A 46 7.23 2.87 -1.63
CA ILE A 46 6.61 2.02 -0.59
C ILE A 46 5.37 2.71 -0.03
N ALA A 47 5.46 4.00 0.29
CA ALA A 47 4.32 4.78 0.77
C ALA A 47 3.13 4.74 -0.21
N LYS A 48 3.40 4.89 -1.52
CA LYS A 48 2.37 4.76 -2.57
C LYS A 48 1.76 3.36 -2.62
N LYS A 49 2.56 2.30 -2.46
CA LYS A 49 2.06 0.92 -2.42
C LYS A 49 1.18 0.66 -1.20
N VAL A 50 1.58 1.15 -0.03
CA VAL A 50 0.80 1.03 1.21
C VAL A 50 -0.52 1.76 1.06
N PHE A 51 -0.51 3.02 0.62
CA PHE A 51 -1.72 3.81 0.41
C PHE A 51 -2.69 3.15 -0.60
N HIS A 52 -2.16 2.63 -1.72
CA HIS A 52 -2.98 1.94 -2.70
C HIS A 52 -3.65 0.67 -2.13
N ARG A 53 -2.93 -0.11 -1.31
CA ARG A 53 -3.50 -1.29 -0.65
C ARG A 53 -4.53 -0.90 0.41
N GLU A 54 -4.25 0.11 1.21
CA GLU A 54 -5.19 0.63 2.21
C GLU A 54 -6.51 1.05 1.56
N GLN A 55 -6.44 1.76 0.45
CA GLN A 55 -7.62 2.14 -0.31
C GLN A 55 -8.39 0.93 -0.86
N LEU A 56 -7.67 -0.05 -1.43
CA LEU A 56 -8.27 -1.28 -1.94
C LEU A 56 -8.99 -2.07 -0.84
N TYR A 57 -8.41 -2.13 0.36
CA TYR A 57 -9.04 -2.81 1.51
C TYR A 57 -10.25 -2.04 2.03
N SER A 58 -10.18 -0.71 2.08
CA SER A 58 -11.32 0.14 2.46
C SER A 58 -12.47 0.01 1.48
N ASP A 59 -12.19 0.02 0.18
CA ASP A 59 -13.21 -0.18 -0.87
C ASP A 59 -13.88 -1.54 -0.73
N PHE A 60 -13.08 -2.60 -0.47
CA PHE A 60 -13.62 -3.95 -0.26
C PHE A 60 -14.50 -4.04 0.98
N ILE A 61 -14.08 -3.47 2.11
CA ILE A 61 -14.88 -3.43 3.33
C ILE A 61 -16.21 -2.72 3.07
N SER A 62 -16.18 -1.58 2.40
CA SER A 62 -17.37 -0.79 2.10
C SER A 62 -18.36 -1.54 1.20
N GLU A 63 -17.83 -2.19 0.16
CA GLU A 63 -18.66 -2.95 -0.79
C GLU A 63 -19.22 -4.20 -0.16
N THR A 64 -18.43 -4.96 0.60
CA THR A 64 -18.88 -6.17 1.28
C THR A 64 -19.83 -5.88 2.44
N ALA A 65 -19.67 -4.76 3.15
CA ALA A 65 -20.63 -4.34 4.18
C ALA A 65 -22.01 -4.04 3.58
N ARG A 66 -22.06 -3.39 2.40
CA ARG A 66 -23.32 -3.18 1.67
C ARG A 66 -23.94 -4.48 1.21
N ALA A 67 -23.14 -5.38 0.64
CA ALA A 67 -23.60 -6.69 0.19
C ALA A 67 -24.12 -7.53 1.37
N TYR A 68 -23.47 -7.47 2.52
CA TYR A 68 -23.91 -8.16 3.73
C TYR A 68 -25.22 -7.61 4.26
N ALA A 69 -25.37 -6.30 4.33
CA ALA A 69 -26.63 -5.66 4.74
C ALA A 69 -27.79 -6.02 3.81
N ASP A 70 -27.54 -6.09 2.51
CA ASP A 70 -28.51 -6.53 1.51
C ASP A 70 -28.86 -8.02 1.68
N ALA A 71 -27.85 -8.89 1.93
CA ALA A 71 -28.04 -10.32 2.11
C ALA A 71 -28.92 -10.67 3.33
N VAL A 72 -28.92 -9.82 4.35
CA VAL A 72 -29.78 -9.98 5.54
C VAL A 72 -31.23 -9.63 5.24
N GLN A 73 -31.48 -8.69 4.34
CA GLN A 73 -32.82 -8.15 4.08
C GLN A 73 -33.51 -8.83 2.89
N HIS A 74 -32.75 -9.43 1.98
CA HIS A 74 -33.26 -9.92 0.71
C HIS A 74 -32.77 -11.32 0.38
N THR A 75 -33.63 -12.11 -0.24
CA THR A 75 -33.22 -13.36 -0.90
C THR A 75 -32.40 -13.05 -2.15
N PHE A 76 -31.43 -13.90 -2.46
CA PHE A 76 -30.54 -13.75 -3.60
C PHE A 76 -31.31 -13.81 -4.93
N HIS A 77 -31.57 -12.66 -5.52
CA HIS A 77 -32.23 -12.55 -6.83
C HIS A 77 -31.34 -11.98 -7.93
N ASP A 78 -30.23 -11.34 -7.58
CA ASP A 78 -29.38 -10.66 -8.54
C ASP A 78 -27.88 -10.92 -8.26
N PRO A 79 -27.23 -11.81 -9.05
CA PRO A 79 -25.78 -12.04 -8.98
C PRO A 79 -24.95 -10.79 -9.20
N GLY A 80 -25.49 -9.77 -9.89
CA GLY A 80 -24.83 -8.51 -10.18
C GLY A 80 -24.36 -7.76 -8.95
N ARG A 81 -25.03 -7.97 -7.81
CA ARG A 81 -24.70 -7.31 -6.53
C ARG A 81 -23.35 -7.70 -5.93
N LEU A 82 -22.81 -8.85 -6.30
CA LEU A 82 -21.50 -9.31 -5.83
C LEU A 82 -20.37 -9.01 -6.81
N ILE A 83 -20.66 -8.53 -8.01
CA ILE A 83 -19.65 -8.28 -9.05
C ILE A 83 -18.58 -7.29 -8.55
N GLY A 84 -18.98 -6.21 -7.86
CA GLY A 84 -18.06 -5.22 -7.29
C GLY A 84 -17.09 -5.85 -6.28
N SER A 85 -17.58 -6.68 -5.39
CA SER A 85 -16.79 -7.38 -4.39
C SER A 85 -15.81 -8.38 -5.03
N TYR A 86 -16.23 -9.13 -6.06
CA TYR A 86 -15.35 -10.04 -6.79
C TYR A 86 -14.29 -9.31 -7.62
N ALA A 87 -14.62 -8.14 -8.18
CA ALA A 87 -13.65 -7.30 -8.86
C ALA A 87 -12.55 -6.81 -7.90
N LEU A 88 -12.93 -6.38 -6.70
CA LEU A 88 -11.99 -5.96 -5.65
C LEU A 88 -11.13 -7.15 -5.17
N LEU A 89 -11.72 -8.33 -4.95
CA LEU A 89 -10.98 -9.55 -4.62
C LEU A 89 -9.94 -9.89 -5.72
N SER A 90 -10.31 -9.76 -6.99
CA SER A 90 -9.40 -10.00 -8.10
C SER A 90 -8.24 -9.00 -8.12
N ARG A 91 -8.48 -7.74 -7.78
CA ARG A 91 -7.42 -6.72 -7.60
C ARG A 91 -6.51 -7.05 -6.42
N MET A 92 -7.06 -7.55 -5.30
CA MET A 92 -6.26 -8.00 -4.16
C MET A 92 -5.33 -9.15 -4.52
N ARG A 93 -5.77 -10.10 -5.35
CA ARG A 93 -4.92 -11.21 -5.83
C ARG A 93 -3.67 -10.73 -6.57
N LEU A 94 -3.70 -9.54 -7.18
CA LEU A 94 -2.55 -8.97 -7.90
C LEU A 94 -1.55 -8.26 -6.97
N SER A 95 -1.99 -7.79 -5.81
CA SER A 95 -1.19 -6.83 -5.03
C SER A 95 -1.02 -7.19 -3.55
N SER A 96 -1.84 -8.08 -2.99
CA SER A 96 -1.88 -8.40 -1.57
C SER A 96 -1.31 -9.79 -1.28
N SER A 97 -1.04 -10.08 0.00
CA SER A 97 -0.60 -11.42 0.41
C SER A 97 -1.72 -12.44 0.33
N MET A 98 -1.35 -13.73 0.26
CA MET A 98 -2.31 -14.82 0.22
C MET A 98 -3.25 -14.81 1.45
N ASN A 99 -2.73 -14.47 2.64
CA ASN A 99 -3.53 -14.38 3.87
C ASN A 99 -4.69 -13.37 3.76
N VAL A 100 -4.44 -12.22 3.12
CA VAL A 100 -5.47 -11.20 2.87
C VAL A 100 -6.48 -11.72 1.86
N VAL A 101 -6.02 -12.34 0.77
CA VAL A 101 -6.89 -12.90 -0.28
C VAL A 101 -7.80 -13.98 0.28
N GLU A 102 -7.26 -14.93 1.06
CA GLU A 102 -8.05 -15.99 1.69
C GLU A 102 -9.06 -15.44 2.70
N SER A 103 -8.68 -14.40 3.44
CA SER A 103 -9.60 -13.75 4.38
C SER A 103 -10.73 -13.03 3.64
N ALA A 104 -10.41 -12.32 2.54
CA ALA A 104 -11.42 -11.70 1.69
C ALA A 104 -12.36 -12.73 1.07
N GLN A 105 -11.85 -13.90 0.65
CA GLN A 105 -12.67 -14.99 0.15
C GLN A 105 -13.66 -15.49 1.22
N ARG A 106 -13.20 -15.70 2.47
CA ARG A 106 -14.09 -16.11 3.59
C ARG A 106 -15.21 -15.10 3.85
N VAL A 107 -14.93 -13.80 3.71
CA VAL A 107 -15.98 -12.77 3.81
C VAL A 107 -17.05 -12.97 2.74
N LEU A 108 -16.63 -13.16 1.48
CA LEU A 108 -17.59 -13.39 0.39
C LEU A 108 -18.37 -14.69 0.56
N ASP A 109 -17.72 -15.77 0.99
CA ASP A 109 -18.39 -17.06 1.25
C ASP A 109 -19.44 -16.91 2.36
N THR A 110 -19.16 -16.10 3.39
CA THR A 110 -20.12 -15.79 4.47
C THR A 110 -21.32 -15.00 3.94
N ILE A 111 -21.09 -14.02 3.07
CA ILE A 111 -22.17 -13.24 2.45
C ILE A 111 -23.06 -14.13 1.59
N ILE A 112 -22.46 -14.98 0.74
CA ILE A 112 -23.19 -15.93 -0.10
C ILE A 112 -24.01 -16.90 0.75
N ALA A 113 -23.41 -17.43 1.81
CA ALA A 113 -24.12 -18.31 2.75
C ALA A 113 -25.27 -17.59 3.48
N THR A 114 -25.18 -16.29 3.68
CA THR A 114 -26.26 -15.49 4.26
C THR A 114 -27.41 -15.30 3.28
N TYR A 115 -27.14 -15.02 2.02
CA TYR A 115 -28.15 -14.97 0.97
C TYR A 115 -28.94 -16.30 0.78
N SER A 116 -28.31 -17.42 1.12
CA SER A 116 -28.95 -18.74 1.00
C SER A 116 -29.91 -19.06 2.14
N LYS A 117 -30.01 -18.19 3.16
CA LYS A 117 -30.91 -18.36 4.29
C LYS A 117 -32.22 -17.62 4.02
N PRO A 118 -33.35 -18.07 4.65
CA PRO A 118 -34.58 -17.30 4.63
C PRO A 118 -34.36 -15.94 5.33
N ASN A 119 -35.16 -14.93 4.93
CA ASN A 119 -35.07 -13.59 5.54
C ASN A 119 -35.17 -13.70 7.07
N LEU A 120 -34.20 -13.07 7.73
CA LEU A 120 -34.13 -13.06 9.19
C LEU A 120 -35.12 -12.04 9.76
N THR A 121 -35.78 -12.42 10.86
CA THR A 121 -36.49 -11.44 11.67
C THR A 121 -35.52 -10.50 12.38
N PRO A 122 -35.95 -9.29 12.82
CA PRO A 122 -35.07 -8.37 13.56
C PRO A 122 -34.43 -9.01 14.80
N GLU A 123 -35.17 -9.88 15.51
CA GLU A 123 -34.70 -10.60 16.70
C GLU A 123 -33.60 -11.63 16.33
N GLU A 124 -33.81 -12.39 15.25
CA GLU A 124 -32.82 -13.36 14.74
C GLU A 124 -31.59 -12.66 14.22
N PHE A 125 -31.71 -11.45 13.63
CA PHE A 125 -30.60 -10.64 13.23
C PHE A 125 -29.74 -10.18 14.42
N HIS A 126 -30.39 -9.70 15.50
CA HIS A 126 -29.67 -9.31 16.73
C HIS A 126 -28.94 -10.50 17.36
N ALA A 127 -29.55 -11.67 17.39
CA ALA A 127 -28.90 -12.90 17.86
C ALA A 127 -27.71 -13.28 16.99
N LEU A 128 -27.86 -13.21 15.65
CA LEU A 128 -26.78 -13.53 14.69
C LEU A 128 -25.56 -12.62 14.85
N VAL A 129 -25.80 -11.31 15.03
CA VAL A 129 -24.72 -10.32 15.21
C VAL A 129 -24.02 -10.50 16.56
N SER A 130 -24.76 -10.94 17.60
CA SER A 130 -24.21 -11.15 18.94
C SER A 130 -23.42 -12.45 19.07
N GLU A 131 -23.83 -13.50 18.35
CA GLU A 131 -23.26 -14.85 18.47
C GLU A 131 -22.13 -15.14 17.47
N ARG A 132 -22.06 -14.42 16.36
CA ARG A 132 -21.04 -14.68 15.33
C ARG A 132 -19.96 -13.61 15.34
N PRO A 133 -18.68 -14.02 15.26
CA PRO A 133 -17.60 -13.08 15.03
C PRO A 133 -17.84 -12.35 13.69
N ASP A 134 -17.74 -11.04 13.71
CA ASP A 134 -17.81 -10.18 12.53
C ASP A 134 -16.72 -10.59 11.52
N PRO A 135 -17.09 -11.12 10.33
CA PRO A 135 -16.10 -11.58 9.34
C PRO A 135 -15.22 -10.43 8.83
N LEU A 136 -15.72 -9.20 8.84
CA LEU A 136 -14.96 -8.00 8.47
C LEU A 136 -13.92 -7.63 9.52
N ARG A 137 -14.15 -7.94 10.81
CA ARG A 137 -13.18 -7.72 11.88
C ARG A 137 -11.91 -8.53 11.66
N ASP A 138 -12.05 -9.82 11.34
CA ASP A 138 -10.90 -10.70 11.08
C ASP A 138 -10.14 -10.25 9.82
N PHE A 139 -10.85 -9.93 8.76
CA PHE A 139 -10.27 -9.37 7.54
C PHE A 139 -9.49 -8.09 7.84
N SER A 140 -10.10 -7.13 8.54
CA SER A 140 -9.48 -5.85 8.90
C SER A 140 -8.20 -6.04 9.73
N SER A 141 -8.20 -7.02 10.65
CA SER A 141 -7.03 -7.33 11.48
C SER A 141 -5.86 -7.91 10.67
N ILE A 142 -6.17 -8.72 9.65
CA ILE A 142 -5.17 -9.29 8.74
C ILE A 142 -4.60 -8.22 7.83
N CYS A 143 -5.44 -7.34 7.27
CA CYS A 143 -5.03 -6.20 6.46
C CYS A 143 -4.12 -5.25 7.24
N ARG A 144 -4.48 -4.91 8.48
CA ARG A 144 -3.65 -4.07 9.35
C ARG A 144 -2.25 -4.65 9.53
N ARG A 145 -2.13 -5.93 9.88
CA ARG A 145 -0.82 -6.60 10.05
C ARG A 145 0.01 -6.57 8.78
N GLU A 146 -0.60 -6.74 7.63
CA GLU A 146 0.11 -6.61 6.35
C GLU A 146 0.64 -5.20 6.12
N LEU A 147 -0.21 -4.17 6.32
CA LEU A 147 0.19 -2.77 6.16
C LEU A 147 1.33 -2.39 7.14
N GLU A 148 1.22 -2.78 8.41
CA GLU A 148 2.28 -2.58 9.42
C GLU A 148 3.59 -3.27 9.02
N SER A 149 3.53 -4.48 8.46
CA SER A 149 4.71 -5.20 7.99
C SER A 149 5.41 -4.50 6.83
N LEU A 150 4.66 -3.78 5.99
CA LEU A 150 5.21 -3.00 4.89
C LEU A 150 5.83 -1.70 5.37
N TRP A 151 5.22 -1.03 6.35
CA TRP A 151 5.77 0.16 6.99
C TRP A 151 7.09 -0.11 7.71
N ASN A 152 7.19 -1.23 8.40
CA ASN A 152 8.40 -1.63 9.14
C ASN A 152 9.59 -2.00 8.23
N ARG A 153 9.41 -2.00 6.90
CA ARG A 153 10.47 -2.19 5.89
C ARG A 153 11.06 -0.87 5.37
N LEU A 154 10.55 0.27 5.83
CA LEU A 154 11.06 1.63 5.53
C LEU A 154 12.21 2.03 6.45
#